data_ddcc64a7df844a85734d512dd296d06b
#
_entry.id   ddcc64a7df844a85734d512dd296d06b
#
_cell.length_a   1.000
_cell.length_b   1.000
_cell.length_c   1.000
_cell.angle_alpha   90.00
_cell.angle_beta   90.00
_cell.angle_gamma   90.00
#
_symmetry.space_group_name_H-M   'P 1'
#
loop_
_entity.id
_entity.type
_entity.pdbx_description
1 polymer ?
#
loop_
_entity_poly.entity_id
_entity_poly.type
_entity_poly.pdbx_seq_one_letter_code
_entity_poly.pdbx_strand_id
1 'polypeptide(L)'
;MKAIRFHAHGGPDVLRYEDVSEPVAGPGEAVVRVRACALNHLDLWQRRGIERVSIPFPHISGADVAGEVASVPGGEYAVGRRVMLQPGLSCGRCAACLDGRDNECPGYDVLGYRSDGGYAEYVKVPVQNL
;
A
#
# COMPACT_ATOMS: atom_id res chain seq x y z
N MET A 1 8.64 -2.30 13.07
CA MET A 1 7.32 -2.93 12.93
C MET A 1 7.44 -4.33 12.38
N LYS A 2 6.43 -5.18 12.58
CA LYS A 2 6.33 -6.49 11.94
C LYS A 2 5.64 -6.38 10.58
N ALA A 3 6.12 -7.18 9.61
CA ALA A 3 5.51 -7.30 8.29
C ALA A 3 5.66 -8.73 7.74
N ILE A 4 4.75 -9.12 6.87
CA ILE A 4 4.89 -10.31 6.03
C ILE A 4 5.38 -9.85 4.66
N ARG A 5 6.57 -10.30 4.27
CA ARG A 5 7.18 -9.95 2.98
C ARG A 5 7.88 -11.13 2.33
N PHE A 6 8.24 -10.95 1.07
CA PHE A 6 9.00 -11.94 0.32
C PHE A 6 10.16 -11.27 -0.44
N HIS A 7 11.25 -12.01 -0.61
CA HIS A 7 12.51 -11.54 -1.18
C HIS A 7 12.73 -12.06 -2.60
N ALA A 8 11.87 -12.97 -3.05
CA ALA A 8 11.86 -13.55 -4.38
C ALA A 8 10.47 -14.11 -4.67
N HIS A 9 10.15 -14.28 -5.95
CA HIS A 9 8.92 -14.99 -6.34
C HIS A 9 9.01 -16.47 -5.97
N GLY A 10 7.83 -17.07 -5.68
CA GLY A 10 7.78 -18.50 -5.34
C GLY A 10 6.46 -18.97 -4.75
N GLY A 11 6.52 -20.12 -4.09
CA GLY A 11 5.43 -20.72 -3.34
C GLY A 11 5.16 -20.00 -2.00
N PRO A 12 4.24 -20.50 -1.15
CA PRO A 12 3.98 -19.91 0.17
C PRO A 12 5.20 -19.85 1.08
N ASP A 13 6.17 -20.71 0.85
CA ASP A 13 7.43 -20.84 1.59
C ASP A 13 8.37 -19.64 1.45
N VAL A 14 8.17 -18.77 0.45
CA VAL A 14 8.96 -17.53 0.32
C VAL A 14 8.50 -16.42 1.27
N LEU A 15 7.31 -16.55 1.87
CA LEU A 15 6.80 -15.56 2.82
C LEU A 15 7.60 -15.58 4.12
N ARG A 16 8.00 -14.38 4.58
CA ARG A 16 8.76 -14.17 5.82
C ARG A 16 8.02 -13.20 6.72
N TYR A 17 7.88 -13.55 7.99
CA TYR A 17 7.42 -12.64 9.04
C TYR A 17 8.64 -12.02 9.71
N GLU A 18 8.89 -10.74 9.45
CA GLU A 18 10.15 -10.09 9.78
C GLU A 18 9.94 -8.74 10.47
N ASP A 19 11.00 -8.27 11.13
CA ASP A 19 11.11 -6.89 11.57
C ASP A 19 11.58 -6.00 10.42
N VAL A 20 10.86 -4.92 10.18
CA VAL A 20 11.17 -3.90 9.17
C VAL A 20 11.07 -2.50 9.78
N SER A 21 11.70 -1.51 9.15
CA SER A 21 11.56 -0.12 9.57
C SER A 21 10.10 0.34 9.41
N GLU A 22 9.63 1.16 10.34
CA GLU A 22 8.32 1.79 10.19
C GLU A 22 8.36 2.84 9.07
N PRO A 23 7.28 2.95 8.27
CA PRO A 23 7.21 3.98 7.24
C PRO A 23 7.09 5.37 7.88
N VAL A 24 7.69 6.37 7.25
CA VAL A 24 7.59 7.76 7.67
C VAL A 24 6.80 8.53 6.60
N ALA A 25 5.73 9.24 7.01
CA ALA A 25 4.95 10.07 6.13
C ALA A 25 5.70 11.37 5.80
N GLY A 26 5.76 11.71 4.52
CA GLY A 26 6.15 13.03 4.03
C GLY A 26 4.94 13.93 3.81
N PRO A 27 5.15 15.15 3.24
CA PRO A 27 4.05 16.03 2.87
C PRO A 27 3.07 15.36 1.90
N GLY A 28 1.76 15.42 2.20
CA GLY A 28 0.70 14.79 1.40
C GLY A 28 0.58 13.27 1.59
N GLU A 29 1.32 12.70 2.53
CA GLU A 29 1.25 11.29 2.89
C GLU A 29 0.70 11.09 4.30
N ALA A 30 0.16 9.91 4.55
CA ALA A 30 -0.28 9.45 5.86
C ALA A 30 0.34 8.08 6.17
N VAL A 31 0.60 7.82 7.44
CA VAL A 31 0.86 6.49 7.96
C VAL A 31 -0.41 6.00 8.67
N VAL A 32 -0.85 4.82 8.31
CA VAL A 32 -2.02 4.15 8.89
C VAL A 32 -1.55 2.93 9.65
N ARG A 33 -1.96 2.83 10.92
CA ARG A 33 -1.83 1.61 11.71
C ARG A 33 -2.86 0.60 11.22
N VAL A 34 -2.41 -0.50 10.65
CA VAL A 34 -3.27 -1.52 10.06
C VAL A 34 -4.00 -2.29 11.17
N ARG A 35 -5.31 -2.44 11.04
CA ARG A 35 -6.15 -3.24 11.92
C ARG A 35 -6.68 -4.48 11.22
N ALA A 36 -6.87 -4.39 9.90
CA ALA A 36 -7.25 -5.50 9.05
C ALA A 36 -6.72 -5.25 7.63
N CYS A 37 -6.32 -6.33 6.97
CA CYS A 37 -6.00 -6.33 5.55
C CYS A 37 -6.62 -7.57 4.92
N ALA A 38 -7.38 -7.39 3.83
CA ALA A 38 -8.00 -8.50 3.12
C ALA A 38 -7.03 -9.14 2.12
N LEU A 39 -7.23 -10.43 1.86
CA LEU A 39 -6.50 -11.19 0.85
C LEU A 39 -7.16 -11.02 -0.52
N ASN A 40 -6.35 -10.79 -1.52
CA ASN A 40 -6.76 -10.68 -2.92
C ASN A 40 -6.02 -11.70 -3.80
N HIS A 41 -6.61 -12.06 -4.92
CA HIS A 41 -5.95 -12.93 -5.89
C HIS A 41 -4.67 -12.30 -6.45
N LEU A 42 -4.60 -10.97 -6.45
CA LEU A 42 -3.42 -10.20 -6.81
C LEU A 42 -2.20 -10.59 -5.98
N ASP A 43 -2.36 -10.83 -4.67
CA ASP A 43 -1.28 -11.21 -3.76
C ASP A 43 -0.64 -12.54 -4.16
N LEU A 44 -1.48 -13.47 -4.65
CA LEU A 44 -1.01 -14.77 -5.15
C LEU A 44 -0.21 -14.62 -6.44
N TRP A 45 -0.70 -13.77 -7.35
CA TRP A 45 -0.01 -13.50 -8.62
C TRP A 45 1.32 -12.80 -8.38
N GLN A 46 1.36 -11.78 -7.52
CA GLN A 46 2.59 -11.07 -7.18
C GLN A 46 3.63 -12.02 -6.58
N ARG A 47 3.23 -12.82 -5.59
CA ARG A 47 4.13 -13.77 -4.96
C ARG A 47 4.68 -14.79 -5.95
N ARG A 48 3.85 -15.30 -6.86
CA ARG A 48 4.26 -16.26 -7.91
C ARG A 48 5.10 -15.63 -9.01
N GLY A 49 4.95 -14.33 -9.21
CA GLY A 49 5.49 -13.57 -10.33
C GLY A 49 4.46 -13.40 -11.45
N ILE A 50 4.38 -12.19 -11.98
CA ILE A 50 3.55 -11.85 -13.14
C ILE A 50 4.48 -11.60 -14.31
N GLU A 51 4.25 -12.27 -15.42
CA GLU A 51 5.07 -12.12 -16.62
C GLU A 51 5.17 -10.63 -17.03
N ARG A 52 6.39 -10.17 -17.31
CA ARG A 52 6.70 -8.78 -17.73
C ARG A 52 6.41 -7.70 -16.69
N VAL A 53 6.10 -8.09 -15.44
CA VAL A 53 5.94 -7.15 -14.33
C VAL A 53 7.10 -7.32 -13.36
N SER A 54 7.83 -6.23 -13.12
CA SER A 54 8.87 -6.19 -12.10
C SER A 54 8.34 -5.45 -10.87
N ILE A 55 8.50 -6.07 -9.72
CA ILE A 55 8.26 -5.44 -8.41
C ILE A 55 9.57 -5.36 -7.64
N PRO A 56 9.75 -4.33 -6.80
CA PRO A 56 10.94 -4.24 -5.94
C PRO A 56 10.93 -5.35 -4.88
N PHE A 57 12.10 -5.85 -4.52
CA PHE A 57 12.28 -6.76 -3.40
C PHE A 57 13.16 -6.14 -2.31
N PRO A 58 12.96 -6.48 -1.03
CA PRO A 58 11.84 -7.26 -0.48
C PRO A 58 10.50 -6.52 -0.62
N HIS A 59 9.39 -7.24 -0.76
CA HIS A 59 8.08 -6.68 -1.06
C HIS A 59 7.02 -7.08 -0.03
N ILE A 60 6.16 -6.12 0.33
CA ILE A 60 5.00 -6.31 1.21
C ILE A 60 3.74 -6.13 0.35
N SER A 61 2.94 -7.19 0.18
CA SER A 61 1.65 -7.13 -0.52
C SER A 61 0.51 -6.64 0.39
N GLY A 62 -0.72 -6.65 -0.11
CA GLY A 62 -1.94 -6.31 0.61
C GLY A 62 -2.49 -4.94 0.19
N ALA A 63 -3.60 -4.98 -0.57
CA ALA A 63 -4.22 -3.78 -1.15
C ALA A 63 -5.36 -3.21 -0.27
N ASP A 64 -6.22 -4.08 0.25
CA ASP A 64 -7.43 -3.68 0.98
C ASP A 64 -7.15 -3.56 2.47
N VAL A 65 -7.04 -2.34 2.94
CA VAL A 65 -6.63 -2.02 4.32
C VAL A 65 -7.69 -1.22 5.04
N ALA A 66 -7.98 -1.61 6.27
CA ALA A 66 -8.70 -0.81 7.26
C ALA A 66 -7.81 -0.60 8.49
N GLY A 67 -7.84 0.60 9.05
CA GLY A 67 -6.95 0.93 10.16
C GLY A 67 -7.25 2.25 10.83
N GLU A 68 -6.26 2.78 11.51
CA GLU A 68 -6.32 4.05 12.22
C GLU A 68 -5.16 4.95 11.77
N VAL A 69 -5.45 6.22 11.55
CA VAL A 69 -4.42 7.22 11.24
C VAL A 69 -3.40 7.27 12.37
N ALA A 70 -2.13 6.97 12.06
CA ALA A 70 -1.02 7.04 13.00
C ALA A 70 -0.24 8.35 12.88
N SER A 71 -0.09 8.87 11.65
CA SER A 71 0.61 10.13 11.38
C SER A 71 0.12 10.75 10.07
N VAL A 72 -0.12 12.05 10.09
CA VAL A 72 -0.37 12.90 8.91
C VAL A 72 0.31 14.24 9.16
N PRO A 73 1.49 14.50 8.59
CA PRO A 73 2.23 15.75 8.85
C PRO A 73 1.46 17.04 8.50
N GLY A 74 0.56 16.99 7.51
CA GLY A 74 -0.30 18.12 7.12
C GLY A 74 -1.48 18.38 8.07
N GLY A 75 -1.80 17.43 8.97
CA GLY A 75 -2.87 17.58 9.95
C GLY A 75 -4.29 17.44 9.38
N GLU A 76 -4.46 16.95 8.15
CA GLU A 76 -5.76 16.81 7.47
C GLU A 76 -6.71 15.83 8.19
N TYR A 77 -6.14 14.89 8.92
CA TYR A 77 -6.87 13.89 9.70
C TYR A 77 -6.35 13.80 11.12
N ALA A 78 -7.27 13.61 12.08
CA ALA A 78 -6.90 13.38 13.47
C ALA A 78 -6.23 12.00 13.65
N VAL A 79 -5.13 11.96 14.41
CA VAL A 79 -4.51 10.69 14.83
C VAL A 79 -5.54 9.85 15.61
N GLY A 80 -5.59 8.55 15.33
CA GLY A 80 -6.58 7.61 15.88
C GLY A 80 -7.89 7.54 15.09
N ARG A 81 -8.12 8.41 14.08
CA ARG A 81 -9.30 8.31 13.21
C ARG A 81 -9.28 6.98 12.46
N ARG A 82 -10.41 6.26 12.51
CA ARG A 82 -10.60 5.02 11.74
C ARG A 82 -10.83 5.34 10.27
N VAL A 83 -10.13 4.62 9.41
CA VAL A 83 -10.16 4.80 7.95
C VAL A 83 -10.18 3.44 7.24
N MET A 84 -10.72 3.43 6.04
CA MET A 84 -10.46 2.43 5.03
C MET A 84 -9.66 3.10 3.91
N LEU A 85 -8.73 2.36 3.29
CA LEU A 85 -7.91 2.90 2.22
C LEU A 85 -8.54 2.61 0.86
N GLN A 86 -8.57 3.63 0.00
CA GLN A 86 -8.78 3.45 -1.43
C GLN A 86 -7.47 2.86 -2.01
N PRO A 87 -7.47 1.63 -2.53
CA PRO A 87 -6.23 0.98 -2.96
C PRO A 87 -5.65 1.55 -4.25
N GLY A 88 -6.44 2.22 -5.08
CA GLY A 88 -5.97 2.85 -6.34
C GLY A 88 -5.10 4.07 -6.06
N LEU A 89 -3.83 4.00 -6.44
CA LEU A 89 -2.87 5.08 -6.28
C LEU A 89 -2.74 5.84 -7.60
N SER A 90 -3.07 7.13 -7.60
CA SER A 90 -2.98 8.00 -8.77
C SER A 90 -2.26 9.31 -8.43
N CYS A 91 -1.81 10.05 -9.45
CA CYS A 91 -1.05 11.29 -9.20
C CYS A 91 -1.91 12.48 -8.75
N GLY A 92 -3.25 12.40 -8.89
CA GLY A 92 -4.20 13.44 -8.50
C GLY A 92 -4.17 14.74 -9.33
N ARG A 93 -3.27 14.87 -10.33
CA ARG A 93 -3.01 16.15 -11.03
C ARG A 93 -2.95 16.07 -12.57
N CYS A 94 -2.90 14.90 -13.17
CA CYS A 94 -2.97 14.76 -14.62
C CYS A 94 -4.41 14.97 -15.13
N ALA A 95 -4.59 15.16 -16.43
CA ALA A 95 -5.89 15.40 -17.02
C ALA A 95 -6.89 14.28 -16.65
N ALA A 96 -6.49 13.01 -16.71
CA ALA A 96 -7.36 11.89 -16.35
C ALA A 96 -7.80 11.98 -14.87
N CYS A 97 -6.90 12.27 -13.95
CA CYS A 97 -7.25 12.43 -12.52
C CYS A 97 -8.20 13.61 -12.28
N LEU A 98 -7.95 14.75 -12.95
CA LEU A 98 -8.79 15.95 -12.83
C LEU A 98 -10.19 15.73 -13.40
N ASP A 99 -10.33 14.84 -14.40
CA ASP A 99 -11.60 14.44 -14.99
C ASP A 99 -12.30 13.30 -14.19
N GLY A 100 -11.73 12.85 -13.06
CA GLY A 100 -12.28 11.73 -12.27
C GLY A 100 -12.05 10.35 -12.88
N ARG A 101 -11.13 10.22 -13.85
CA ARG A 101 -10.72 8.97 -14.48
C ARG A 101 -9.33 8.56 -14.00
N ASP A 102 -9.16 8.54 -12.69
CA ASP A 102 -7.88 8.30 -12.02
C ASP A 102 -7.27 6.93 -12.35
N ASN A 103 -8.10 5.93 -12.66
CA ASN A 103 -7.66 4.63 -13.18
C ASN A 103 -6.95 4.70 -14.54
N GLU A 104 -7.11 5.79 -15.29
CA GLU A 104 -6.40 6.07 -16.55
C GLU A 104 -5.13 6.93 -16.34
N CYS A 105 -4.77 7.20 -15.08
CA CYS A 105 -3.56 7.94 -14.77
C CYS A 105 -2.33 7.21 -15.29
N PRO A 106 -1.40 7.85 -16.03
CA PRO A 106 -0.17 7.20 -16.50
C PRO A 106 0.70 6.63 -15.38
N GLY A 107 0.57 7.18 -14.16
CA GLY A 107 1.26 6.70 -12.97
C GLY A 107 0.38 5.85 -12.07
N TYR A 108 -0.73 5.30 -12.58
CA TYR A 108 -1.63 4.48 -11.76
C TYR A 108 -0.94 3.25 -11.21
N ASP A 109 -1.17 2.99 -9.94
CA ASP A 109 -0.71 1.79 -9.24
C ASP A 109 -1.82 1.30 -8.30
N VAL A 110 -1.59 0.16 -7.68
CA VAL A 110 -2.45 -0.38 -6.62
C VAL A 110 -1.60 -0.55 -5.38
N LEU A 111 -2.10 -0.14 -4.23
CA LEU A 111 -1.44 -0.33 -2.94
C LEU A 111 -0.99 -1.78 -2.77
N GLY A 112 0.26 -1.99 -2.40
CA GLY A 112 0.83 -3.33 -2.28
C GLY A 112 1.14 -4.01 -3.62
N TYR A 113 1.06 -3.30 -4.77
CA TYR A 113 1.42 -3.87 -6.07
C TYR A 113 2.87 -3.56 -6.47
N ARG A 114 3.25 -2.29 -6.59
CA ARG A 114 4.64 -1.86 -6.77
C ARG A 114 5.19 -1.14 -5.55
N SER A 115 4.30 -0.61 -4.73
CA SER A 115 4.59 -0.05 -3.41
C SER A 115 4.32 -1.09 -2.33
N ASP A 116 4.87 -0.89 -1.14
CA ASP A 116 4.54 -1.72 0.02
C ASP A 116 3.07 -1.56 0.41
N GLY A 117 2.46 -2.66 0.80
CA GLY A 117 1.04 -2.78 1.14
C GLY A 117 0.78 -3.07 2.62
N GLY A 118 -0.42 -3.59 2.87
CA GLY A 118 -1.01 -3.69 4.20
C GLY A 118 -0.68 -4.95 5.00
N TYR A 119 0.13 -5.89 4.50
CA TYR A 119 0.56 -7.04 5.31
C TYR A 119 1.68 -6.66 6.28
N ALA A 120 1.48 -5.56 7.01
CA ALA A 120 2.36 -4.97 8.00
C ALA A 120 1.56 -4.29 9.11
N GLU A 121 2.22 -3.94 10.22
CA GLU A 121 1.56 -3.18 11.30
C GLU A 121 1.23 -1.75 10.90
N TYR A 122 2.00 -1.17 9.96
CA TYR A 122 1.78 0.18 9.44
C TYR A 122 1.99 0.20 7.93
N VAL A 123 1.22 1.04 7.24
CA VAL A 123 1.33 1.29 5.81
C VAL A 123 1.30 2.79 5.54
N LYS A 124 2.06 3.22 4.53
CA LYS A 124 2.10 4.62 4.08
C LYS A 124 1.32 4.76 2.79
N VAL A 125 0.46 5.78 2.72
CA VAL A 125 -0.37 6.09 1.55
C VAL A 125 -0.45 7.60 1.34
N PRO A 126 -0.78 8.07 0.12
CA PRO A 126 -1.21 9.46 -0.08
C PRO A 126 -2.45 9.77 0.76
N VAL A 127 -2.55 11.00 1.31
CA VAL A 127 -3.68 11.44 2.15
C VAL A 127 -5.02 11.32 1.43
N GLN A 128 -5.03 11.54 0.11
CA GLN A 128 -6.24 11.39 -0.72
C GLN A 128 -6.81 9.97 -0.77
N ASN A 129 -6.06 8.97 -0.32
CA ASN A 129 -6.47 7.57 -0.29
C ASN A 129 -7.09 7.14 1.05
N LEU A 130 -7.23 8.06 2.02
CA LEU A 130 -7.86 7.83 3.31
C LEU A 130 -9.39 7.93 3.22
#